data_c4046098fcd1b1ecc3a87f891483a6e4
#
_entry.id   c4046098fcd1b1ecc3a87f891483a6e4
#
_cell.length_a   1.000
_cell.length_b   1.000
_cell.length_c   1.000
_cell.angle_alpha   90.00
_cell.angle_beta   90.00
_cell.angle_gamma   90.00
#
_symmetry.space_group_name_H-M   'P 1'
#
loop_
_entity.id
_entity.type
_entity.pdbx_description
1 polymer ?
#
loop_
_entity_poly.entity_id
_entity_poly.type
_entity_poly.pdbx_seq_one_letter_code
_entity_poly.pdbx_strand_id
1 'polypeptide(L)'
;MGTRTITKSIDIEAPPERVWDVLLDDATYRQWTAEFMAGSYADTDWQEGSTVRFLDPSGSGLLAHIAASRHPELVDIEYDGLVADGKDDTESDHAREYRGSRETYRLTRTPSGTHLDISADMAEQYYDDTAYNDRFWA
;
A
#
# COMPACT_ATOMS: atom_id res chain seq x y z
N MET A 1 18.98 4.48 -9.96
CA MET A 1 17.71 4.17 -10.62
C MET A 1 16.65 5.12 -10.13
N GLY A 2 15.87 5.66 -11.03
CA GLY A 2 14.77 6.52 -10.65
C GLY A 2 13.56 5.74 -10.17
N THR A 3 12.61 6.46 -9.61
CA THR A 3 11.30 5.94 -9.32
C THR A 3 10.28 6.68 -10.16
N ARG A 4 9.14 6.06 -10.37
CA ARG A 4 8.00 6.69 -11.04
C ARG A 4 6.78 6.60 -10.15
N THR A 5 5.95 7.63 -10.20
CA THR A 5 4.69 7.63 -9.46
C THR A 5 3.58 7.18 -10.40
N ILE A 6 2.86 6.15 -9.98
CA ILE A 6 1.71 5.62 -10.70
C ILE A 6 0.46 6.11 -9.97
N THR A 7 -0.47 6.70 -10.74
CA THR A 7 -1.74 7.17 -10.17
C THR A 7 -2.90 6.46 -10.85
N LYS A 8 -3.87 6.05 -10.06
CA LYS A 8 -5.11 5.44 -10.53
C LYS A 8 -6.27 6.01 -9.75
N SER A 9 -7.44 6.04 -10.35
CA SER A 9 -8.65 6.44 -9.65
C SER A 9 -9.79 5.55 -10.07
N ILE A 10 -10.74 5.36 -9.13
CA ILE A 10 -11.90 4.53 -9.36
C ILE A 10 -13.07 5.08 -8.54
N ASP A 11 -14.28 4.98 -9.11
CA ASP A 11 -15.50 5.32 -8.40
C ASP A 11 -16.14 4.04 -7.86
N ILE A 12 -16.48 4.06 -6.57
CA ILE A 12 -16.99 2.90 -5.85
C ILE A 12 -18.36 3.23 -5.29
N GLU A 13 -19.34 2.35 -5.52
CA GLU A 13 -20.70 2.55 -5.00
C GLU A 13 -20.82 2.10 -3.55
N ALA A 14 -20.02 2.74 -2.67
CA ALA A 14 -20.04 2.50 -1.24
C ALA A 14 -19.52 3.74 -0.53
N PRO A 15 -19.97 4.02 0.71
CA PRO A 15 -19.49 5.21 1.43
C PRO A 15 -18.01 5.07 1.78
N PRO A 16 -17.30 6.20 1.97
CA PRO A 16 -15.87 6.18 2.30
C PRO A 16 -15.53 5.32 3.52
N GLU A 17 -16.39 5.30 4.54
CA GLU A 17 -16.19 4.48 5.73
C GLU A 17 -16.08 3.00 5.38
N ARG A 18 -16.94 2.53 4.47
CA ARG A 18 -16.91 1.14 4.03
C ARG A 18 -15.69 0.83 3.17
N VAL A 19 -15.35 1.74 2.27
CA VAL A 19 -14.15 1.59 1.43
C VAL A 19 -12.91 1.53 2.29
N TRP A 20 -12.82 2.40 3.29
CA TRP A 20 -11.73 2.40 4.26
C TRP A 20 -11.59 1.04 4.95
N ASP A 21 -12.70 0.49 5.43
CA ASP A 21 -12.69 -0.80 6.12
C ASP A 21 -12.20 -1.92 5.19
N VAL A 22 -12.68 -1.96 3.96
CA VAL A 22 -12.26 -2.99 2.99
C VAL A 22 -10.77 -2.88 2.67
N LEU A 23 -10.25 -1.66 2.56
CA LEU A 23 -8.83 -1.45 2.26
C LEU A 23 -7.92 -1.88 3.40
N LEU A 24 -8.32 -1.65 4.65
CA LEU A 24 -7.40 -1.74 5.79
C LEU A 24 -7.71 -2.84 6.79
N ASP A 25 -8.94 -3.35 6.88
CA ASP A 25 -9.23 -4.47 7.78
C ASP A 25 -8.40 -5.69 7.37
N ASP A 26 -7.85 -6.38 8.36
CA ASP A 26 -6.96 -7.52 8.12
C ASP A 26 -7.61 -8.58 7.22
N ALA A 27 -8.85 -8.95 7.49
CA ALA A 27 -9.54 -9.98 6.73
C ALA A 27 -9.71 -9.60 5.25
N THR A 28 -10.16 -8.37 4.97
CA THR A 28 -10.37 -7.91 3.60
C THR A 28 -9.06 -7.57 2.91
N TYR A 29 -8.10 -7.00 3.66
CA TYR A 29 -6.77 -6.72 3.13
C TYR A 29 -6.11 -8.00 2.60
N ARG A 30 -6.19 -9.10 3.36
CA ARG A 30 -5.64 -10.39 2.92
C ARG A 30 -6.34 -10.93 1.67
N GLN A 31 -7.62 -10.64 1.50
CA GLN A 31 -8.38 -11.08 0.35
C GLN A 31 -7.94 -10.38 -0.93
N TRP A 32 -7.88 -9.05 -0.93
CA TRP A 32 -7.55 -8.34 -2.17
C TRP A 32 -6.06 -8.41 -2.49
N THR A 33 -5.18 -8.47 -1.50
CA THR A 33 -3.73 -8.60 -1.75
C THR A 33 -3.36 -10.01 -2.21
N ALA A 34 -4.17 -11.01 -1.94
CA ALA A 34 -3.93 -12.38 -2.42
C ALA A 34 -3.88 -12.48 -3.94
N GLU A 35 -4.46 -11.50 -4.65
CA GLU A 35 -4.36 -11.42 -6.11
C GLU A 35 -2.91 -11.23 -6.58
N PHE A 36 -2.04 -10.68 -5.74
CA PHE A 36 -0.63 -10.50 -6.05
C PHE A 36 0.22 -11.60 -5.48
N MET A 37 0.01 -11.91 -4.20
CA MET A 37 0.78 -12.89 -3.47
C MET A 37 -0.11 -13.49 -2.41
N ALA A 38 -0.44 -14.76 -2.57
CA ALA A 38 -1.27 -15.49 -1.62
C ALA A 38 -0.61 -15.48 -0.23
N GLY A 39 -1.40 -15.19 0.79
CA GLY A 39 -0.91 -15.14 2.17
C GLY A 39 -0.27 -13.83 2.58
N SER A 40 -0.29 -12.80 1.72
CA SER A 40 0.21 -11.46 2.08
C SER A 40 -0.66 -10.84 3.17
N TYR A 41 -0.03 -10.11 4.09
CA TYR A 41 -0.74 -9.40 5.15
C TYR A 41 0.05 -8.16 5.59
N ALA A 42 -0.63 -7.26 6.29
CA ALA A 42 -0.02 -6.07 6.87
C ALA A 42 -0.06 -6.18 8.39
N ASP A 43 1.09 -6.02 9.02
CA ASP A 43 1.20 -6.00 10.48
C ASP A 43 1.29 -4.55 10.95
N THR A 44 0.16 -3.99 11.38
CA THR A 44 0.07 -2.60 11.80
C THR A 44 -1.32 -2.31 12.40
N ASP A 45 -1.43 -1.20 13.13
CA ASP A 45 -2.71 -0.68 13.61
C ASP A 45 -3.26 0.45 12.72
N TRP A 46 -2.57 0.78 11.63
CA TRP A 46 -2.92 1.85 10.67
C TRP A 46 -3.02 3.25 11.30
N GLN A 47 -2.43 3.47 12.47
CA GLN A 47 -2.42 4.78 13.11
C GLN A 47 -1.25 5.61 12.59
N GLU A 48 -1.45 6.93 12.51
CA GLU A 48 -0.39 7.83 12.09
C GLU A 48 0.83 7.68 12.98
N GLY A 49 1.99 7.52 12.36
CA GLY A 49 3.26 7.31 13.07
C GLY A 49 3.60 5.86 13.36
N SER A 50 2.67 4.93 13.16
CA SER A 50 2.92 3.51 13.42
C SER A 50 3.77 2.88 12.34
N THR A 51 4.56 1.87 12.73
CA THR A 51 5.31 1.04 11.79
C THR A 51 4.37 0.06 11.10
N VAL A 52 4.62 -0.19 9.83
CA VAL A 52 3.90 -1.19 9.03
C VAL A 52 4.90 -2.18 8.48
N ARG A 53 4.60 -3.46 8.61
CA ARG A 53 5.31 -4.52 7.91
C ARG A 53 4.35 -5.22 6.97
N PHE A 54 4.63 -5.08 5.66
CA PHE A 54 3.88 -5.79 4.63
C PHE A 54 4.61 -7.08 4.35
N LEU A 55 4.05 -8.19 4.78
CA LEU A 55 4.77 -9.47 4.84
C LEU A 55 4.11 -10.53 3.96
N ASP A 56 4.93 -11.49 3.51
CA ASP A 56 4.47 -12.72 2.88
C ASP A 56 4.54 -13.87 3.90
N PRO A 57 4.12 -15.09 3.52
CA PRO A 57 4.14 -16.22 4.45
C PRO A 57 5.53 -16.59 4.99
N SER A 58 6.61 -16.17 4.32
CA SER A 58 7.97 -16.43 4.78
C SER A 58 8.42 -15.47 5.88
N GLY A 59 7.65 -14.42 6.14
CA GLY A 59 8.03 -13.37 7.08
C GLY A 59 8.90 -12.28 6.46
N SER A 60 8.97 -12.22 5.15
CA SER A 60 9.72 -11.20 4.41
C SER A 60 8.79 -10.26 3.69
N GLY A 61 9.24 -9.04 3.41
CA GLY A 61 8.44 -8.06 2.71
C GLY A 61 9.00 -6.64 2.81
N LEU A 62 8.11 -5.68 3.00
CA LEU A 62 8.46 -4.27 3.01
C LEU A 62 8.22 -3.65 4.39
N LEU A 63 9.14 -2.77 4.80
CA LEU A 63 9.03 -1.99 6.02
C LEU A 63 8.62 -0.58 5.68
N ALA A 64 7.64 -0.05 6.39
CA ALA A 64 7.12 1.28 6.17
C ALA A 64 6.60 1.89 7.47
N HIS A 65 6.16 3.13 7.41
CA HIS A 65 5.43 3.76 8.50
C HIS A 65 4.24 4.54 7.94
N ILE A 66 3.25 4.77 8.77
CA ILE A 66 2.06 5.53 8.40
C ILE A 66 2.39 7.01 8.54
N ALA A 67 2.63 7.69 7.42
CA ALA A 67 2.98 9.10 7.42
C ALA A 67 1.77 9.98 7.75
N ALA A 68 0.57 9.56 7.34
CA ALA A 68 -0.67 10.22 7.69
C ALA A 68 -1.81 9.22 7.68
N SER A 69 -2.75 9.37 8.61
CA SER A 69 -3.95 8.54 8.65
C SER A 69 -5.11 9.40 9.14
N ARG A 70 -6.08 9.65 8.26
CA ARG A 70 -7.25 10.48 8.55
C ARG A 70 -8.49 9.74 8.09
N HIS A 71 -9.08 9.00 8.99
CA HIS A 71 -10.28 8.22 8.69
C HIS A 71 -11.45 9.14 8.38
N PRO A 72 -12.23 8.91 7.33
CA PRO A 72 -12.09 7.89 6.26
C PRO A 72 -11.57 8.48 4.95
N GLU A 73 -10.66 9.45 5.00
CA GLU A 73 -10.29 10.27 3.86
C GLU A 73 -8.90 9.98 3.29
N LEU A 74 -7.93 9.65 4.14
CA LEU A 74 -6.54 9.60 3.71
C LEU A 74 -5.72 8.59 4.49
N VAL A 75 -5.01 7.75 3.76
CA VAL A 75 -3.87 6.97 4.29
C VAL A 75 -2.67 7.25 3.41
N ASP A 76 -1.57 7.68 4.02
CA ASP A 76 -0.31 7.94 3.35
C ASP A 76 0.77 7.09 4.00
N ILE A 77 1.41 6.24 3.21
CA ILE A 77 2.40 5.27 3.66
C ILE A 77 3.74 5.63 3.05
N GLU A 78 4.78 5.73 3.89
CA GLU A 78 6.14 5.96 3.41
C GLU A 78 6.99 4.74 3.71
N TYR A 79 7.68 4.24 2.69
CA TYR A 79 8.53 3.05 2.82
C TYR A 79 9.88 3.41 3.43
N ASP A 80 10.37 2.56 4.32
CA ASP A 80 11.64 2.74 5.03
C ASP A 80 12.69 1.72 4.58
N GLY A 81 12.27 0.57 4.09
CA GLY A 81 13.18 -0.48 3.67
C GLY A 81 12.48 -1.81 3.48
N LEU A 82 13.13 -2.87 3.94
CA LEU A 82 12.69 -4.25 3.75
C LEU A 82 12.60 -4.97 5.08
N VAL A 83 11.91 -6.11 5.05
CA VAL A 83 11.96 -7.12 6.11
C VAL A 83 12.46 -8.40 5.48
N ALA A 84 13.53 -8.96 6.01
CA ALA A 84 14.12 -10.21 5.52
C ALA A 84 14.17 -11.22 6.66
N ASP A 85 13.47 -12.34 6.52
CA ASP A 85 13.39 -13.39 7.53
C ASP A 85 13.05 -12.85 8.92
N GLY A 86 12.08 -11.95 8.99
CA GLY A 86 11.62 -11.35 10.23
C GLY A 86 12.49 -10.22 10.77
N LYS A 87 13.52 -9.81 10.04
CA LYS A 87 14.41 -8.73 10.45
C LYS A 87 14.28 -7.51 9.58
N ASP A 88 14.16 -6.35 10.21
CA ASP A 88 14.08 -5.07 9.49
C ASP A 88 15.43 -4.72 8.88
N ASP A 89 15.39 -4.26 7.63
CA ASP A 89 16.59 -3.85 6.89
C ASP A 89 16.34 -2.50 6.24
N THR A 90 17.04 -1.47 6.71
CA THR A 90 16.96 -0.12 6.16
C THR A 90 18.29 0.33 5.53
N GLU A 91 19.30 -0.52 5.53
CA GLU A 91 20.67 -0.14 5.23
C GLU A 91 21.21 -0.73 3.93
N SER A 92 20.73 -1.90 3.49
CA SER A 92 21.23 -2.52 2.27
C SER A 92 20.87 -1.68 1.05
N ASP A 93 21.59 -1.90 -0.05
CA ASP A 93 21.29 -1.20 -1.31
C ASP A 93 19.87 -1.48 -1.77
N HIS A 94 19.41 -2.72 -1.61
CA HIS A 94 18.05 -3.10 -1.98
C HIS A 94 17.02 -2.36 -1.13
N ALA A 95 17.25 -2.27 0.19
CA ALA A 95 16.35 -1.53 1.08
C ALA A 95 16.30 -0.04 0.73
N ARG A 96 17.44 0.55 0.37
CA ARG A 96 17.51 1.96 0.01
C ARG A 96 16.74 2.30 -1.25
N GLU A 97 16.51 1.33 -2.12
CA GLU A 97 15.69 1.54 -3.33
C GLU A 97 14.24 1.87 -2.97
N TYR A 98 13.75 1.41 -1.82
CA TYR A 98 12.37 1.65 -1.37
C TYR A 98 12.24 2.87 -0.45
N ARG A 99 13.32 3.29 0.19
CA ARG A 99 13.26 4.39 1.17
C ARG A 99 12.75 5.67 0.51
N GLY A 100 11.77 6.29 1.17
CA GLY A 100 11.16 7.52 0.69
C GLY A 100 10.05 7.33 -0.33
N SER A 101 9.87 6.12 -0.85
CA SER A 101 8.74 5.83 -1.74
C SER A 101 7.43 5.92 -0.95
N ARG A 102 6.37 6.39 -1.60
CA ARG A 102 5.09 6.58 -0.95
C ARG A 102 3.97 5.83 -1.66
N GLU A 103 2.98 5.43 -0.87
CA GLU A 103 1.74 4.88 -1.36
C GLU A 103 0.61 5.60 -0.64
N THR A 104 -0.26 6.26 -1.39
CA THR A 104 -1.28 7.13 -0.83
C THR A 104 -2.65 6.70 -1.33
N TYR A 105 -3.61 6.58 -0.41
CA TYR A 105 -5.01 6.32 -0.72
C TYR A 105 -5.83 7.50 -0.24
N ARG A 106 -6.52 8.17 -1.17
CA ARG A 106 -7.36 9.32 -0.86
C ARG A 106 -8.79 8.99 -1.25
N LEU A 107 -9.71 9.14 -0.29
CA LEU A 107 -11.11 8.83 -0.48
C LEU A 107 -11.92 10.12 -0.40
N THR A 108 -12.71 10.38 -1.46
CA THR A 108 -13.56 11.56 -1.53
C THR A 108 -15.01 11.10 -1.67
N ARG A 109 -15.88 11.59 -0.79
CA ARG A 109 -17.30 11.26 -0.85
C ARG A 109 -17.93 11.89 -2.09
N THR A 110 -18.74 11.10 -2.81
CA THR A 110 -19.49 11.55 -3.97
C THR A 110 -20.97 11.26 -3.78
N PRO A 111 -21.85 11.80 -4.63
CA PRO A 111 -23.29 11.49 -4.52
C PRO A 111 -23.62 10.01 -4.65
N SER A 112 -22.80 9.24 -5.41
CA SER A 112 -23.03 7.79 -5.62
C SER A 112 -22.17 6.91 -4.74
N GLY A 113 -21.25 7.46 -3.94
CA GLY A 113 -20.39 6.66 -3.09
C GLY A 113 -19.06 7.31 -2.78
N THR A 114 -17.98 6.75 -3.32
CA THR A 114 -16.62 7.20 -3.06
C THR A 114 -15.81 7.27 -4.34
N HIS A 115 -15.05 8.36 -4.50
CA HIS A 115 -14.00 8.46 -5.48
C HIS A 115 -12.67 8.14 -4.78
N LEU A 116 -12.00 7.07 -5.19
CA LEU A 116 -10.73 6.62 -4.62
C LEU A 116 -9.60 6.99 -5.56
N ASP A 117 -8.67 7.80 -5.07
CA ASP A 117 -7.43 8.12 -5.77
C ASP A 117 -6.28 7.35 -5.11
N ILE A 118 -5.51 6.66 -5.92
CA ILE A 118 -4.37 5.86 -5.46
C ILE A 118 -3.13 6.39 -6.16
N SER A 119 -2.08 6.63 -5.38
CA SER A 119 -0.78 7.05 -5.87
C SER A 119 0.27 6.16 -5.25
N ALA A 120 1.14 5.58 -6.06
CA ALA A 120 2.20 4.71 -5.57
C ALA A 120 3.49 4.96 -6.34
N ASP A 121 4.58 5.15 -5.61
CA ASP A 121 5.91 5.21 -6.20
C ASP A 121 6.40 3.79 -6.46
N MET A 122 7.00 3.59 -7.62
CA MET A 122 7.50 2.29 -8.02
C MET A 122 8.89 2.46 -8.61
N ALA A 123 9.81 1.56 -8.27
CA ALA A 123 11.13 1.56 -8.90
C ALA A 123 10.96 1.43 -10.40
N GLU A 124 11.73 2.21 -11.17
CA GLU A 124 11.57 2.31 -12.62
C GLU A 124 11.64 0.95 -13.31
N GLN A 125 12.46 0.04 -12.78
CA GLN A 125 12.61 -1.29 -13.34
C GLN A 125 11.32 -2.13 -13.32
N TYR A 126 10.36 -1.79 -12.45
CA TYR A 126 9.08 -2.49 -12.34
C TYR A 126 7.95 -1.76 -13.06
N TYR A 127 8.21 -0.57 -13.56
CA TYR A 127 7.17 0.28 -14.14
C TYR A 127 6.52 -0.35 -15.37
N ASP A 128 7.30 -1.07 -16.17
CA ASP A 128 6.82 -1.65 -17.42
C ASP A 128 6.03 -2.94 -17.24
N ASP A 129 5.85 -3.41 -16.01
CA ASP A 129 5.00 -4.58 -15.75
C ASP A 129 3.53 -4.16 -15.77
N THR A 130 2.99 -3.98 -16.97
CA THR A 130 1.62 -3.54 -17.17
C THR A 130 0.62 -4.53 -16.59
N ALA A 131 0.86 -5.82 -16.74
CA ALA A 131 -0.03 -6.85 -16.21
C ALA A 131 -0.09 -6.80 -14.68
N TYR A 132 1.04 -6.58 -14.03
CA TYR A 132 1.09 -6.42 -12.57
C TYR A 132 0.30 -5.19 -12.14
N ASN A 133 0.54 -4.05 -12.80
CA ASN A 133 -0.13 -2.80 -12.47
C ASN A 133 -1.64 -2.91 -12.68
N ASP A 134 -2.07 -3.53 -13.76
CA ASP A 134 -3.51 -3.72 -14.04
C ASP A 134 -4.17 -4.61 -12.97
N ARG A 135 -3.49 -5.66 -12.54
CA ARG A 135 -4.00 -6.55 -11.48
C ARG A 135 -4.09 -5.81 -10.15
N PHE A 136 -3.09 -4.98 -9.84
CA PHE A 136 -3.04 -4.26 -8.57
C PHE A 136 -4.20 -3.28 -8.44
N TRP A 137 -4.54 -2.60 -9.52
CA TRP A 137 -5.50 -1.50 -9.49
C TRP A 137 -6.87 -1.85 -10.07
N ALA A 138 -7.06 -3.06 -10.53
CA ALA A 138 -8.32 -3.50 -11.11
C ALA A 138 -9.45 -3.65 -10.08
#